data_146eb47d7f6b3fba3ca7d89eddabdefc
#
_entry.id   146eb47d7f6b3fba3ca7d89eddabdefc
#
_cell.length_a   1.000
_cell.length_b   1.000
_cell.length_c   1.000
_cell.angle_alpha   90.00
_cell.angle_beta   90.00
_cell.angle_gamma   90.00
#
_symmetry.space_group_name_H-M   'P 1'
#
loop_
_entity.id
_entity.type
_entity.pdbx_description
1 polymer ?
#
loop_
_entity_poly.entity_id
_entity_poly.type
_entity_poly.pdbx_seq_one_letter_code
_entity_poly.pdbx_strand_id
1 'polypeptide(L)'
;EEILLKINTQDKVAAMAACRYREKLHKLYGKDDGRTVGDPGWEKFPFFWFLLFLSYRCTRMCEYCYAFNQVGYDSSLEMDDSTFSRLLEWIPEVWKINRVKVNIVVFLGGEPLLWTDRIRKVMDSVYNNTDGMQAALCTNGDLVNSTNWDDLKDIQWISTNITDISIEELSRRMTIIGERSNVINQTIIATLDDFNLHRLLDISRFGIENGYRLRFYRNLYRGMDPRYKENLLKKYHELCDLLEDYIGRGYDVNTTFLLDFLIPAWDKEASLYPCGKRMGVVFPDGSIGPCIRNHTFKSGTIYDPDPLAKLQVYDFHYDIRRPDLPEECKQCESRTACHAGCPNDKLIFRDITIGKSIVCDVHREIIPRLRHIETLKKAPCS
;
A
#
# COMPACT_ATOMS: atom_id res chain seq x y z
N GLU A 1 6.57 -29.83 -14.07
CA GLU A 1 7.80 -30.05 -13.25
C GLU A 1 8.81 -28.91 -13.50
N GLU A 2 9.11 -28.53 -14.74
CA GLU A 2 10.09 -27.49 -15.06
C GLU A 2 9.64 -26.07 -14.61
N ILE A 3 8.35 -25.81 -14.62
CA ILE A 3 7.76 -24.54 -14.10
C ILE A 3 7.81 -24.51 -12.57
N LEU A 4 7.52 -25.62 -11.89
CA LEU A 4 7.61 -25.74 -10.44
C LEU A 4 9.05 -25.64 -9.94
N LEU A 5 10.03 -26.17 -10.69
CA LEU A 5 11.46 -25.99 -10.39
C LEU A 5 11.93 -24.55 -10.55
N LYS A 6 11.39 -23.81 -11.54
CA LYS A 6 11.70 -22.38 -11.72
C LYS A 6 11.11 -21.52 -10.59
N ILE A 7 9.90 -21.79 -10.13
CA ILE A 7 9.29 -21.10 -8.99
C ILE A 7 10.11 -21.35 -7.72
N ASN A 8 10.49 -22.60 -7.46
CA ASN A 8 11.26 -22.96 -6.26
C ASN A 8 12.69 -22.38 -6.25
N THR A 9 13.30 -22.18 -7.42
CA THR A 9 14.59 -21.48 -7.54
C THR A 9 14.43 -19.97 -7.40
N GLN A 10 13.32 -19.40 -7.83
CA GLN A 10 13.06 -17.96 -7.69
C GLN A 10 12.82 -17.58 -6.23
N ASP A 11 12.08 -18.39 -5.47
CA ASP A 11 11.84 -18.18 -4.04
C ASP A 11 13.13 -18.28 -3.23
N LYS A 12 13.97 -19.28 -3.52
CA LYS A 12 15.28 -19.42 -2.86
C LYS A 12 16.20 -18.24 -3.16
N VAL A 13 16.22 -17.72 -4.39
CA VAL A 13 17.05 -16.57 -4.76
C VAL A 13 16.52 -15.29 -4.12
N ALA A 14 15.20 -15.09 -4.06
CA ALA A 14 14.60 -13.95 -3.37
C ALA A 14 14.86 -14.00 -1.86
N ALA A 15 14.72 -15.18 -1.23
CA ALA A 15 15.04 -15.40 0.17
C ALA A 15 16.53 -15.21 0.46
N MET A 16 17.42 -15.69 -0.41
CA MET A 16 18.87 -15.46 -0.30
C MET A 16 19.23 -13.99 -0.50
N ALA A 17 18.59 -13.28 -1.43
CA ALA A 17 18.81 -11.85 -1.61
C ALA A 17 18.34 -11.05 -0.39
N ALA A 18 17.19 -11.41 0.18
CA ALA A 18 16.69 -10.82 1.42
C ALA A 18 17.62 -11.10 2.61
N CYS A 19 18.14 -12.34 2.75
CA CYS A 19 19.13 -12.69 3.77
C CYS A 19 20.43 -11.90 3.60
N ARG A 20 21.00 -11.84 2.39
CA ARG A 20 22.23 -11.06 2.12
C ARG A 20 22.04 -9.58 2.36
N TYR A 21 20.89 -9.04 2.02
CA TYR A 21 20.55 -7.65 2.29
C TYR A 21 20.45 -7.41 3.81
N ARG A 22 19.79 -8.29 4.54
CA ARG A 22 19.70 -8.28 6.00
C ARG A 22 21.10 -8.37 6.65
N GLU A 23 21.96 -9.28 6.20
CA GLU A 23 23.33 -9.40 6.68
C GLU A 23 24.17 -8.14 6.39
N LYS A 24 23.99 -7.55 5.20
CA LYS A 24 24.65 -6.29 4.82
C LYS A 24 24.20 -5.14 5.70
N LEU A 25 22.91 -5.05 6.00
CA LEU A 25 22.36 -4.04 6.90
C LEU A 25 22.85 -4.26 8.34
N HIS A 26 22.85 -5.50 8.81
CA HIS A 26 23.40 -5.83 10.13
C HIS A 26 24.87 -5.45 10.26
N LYS A 27 25.66 -5.59 9.19
CA LYS A 27 27.07 -5.12 9.14
C LYS A 27 27.19 -3.61 9.10
N LEU A 28 26.31 -2.90 8.41
CA LEU A 28 26.38 -1.45 8.24
C LEU A 28 25.88 -0.69 9.48
N TYR A 29 24.86 -1.22 10.14
CA TYR A 29 24.17 -0.52 11.24
C TYR A 29 24.43 -1.13 12.62
N GLY A 30 25.19 -2.22 12.69
CA GLY A 30 25.70 -2.93 13.85
C GLY A 30 24.90 -2.82 15.13
N LYS A 31 24.24 -3.88 15.50
CA LYS A 31 23.42 -4.15 16.68
C LYS A 31 21.97 -3.73 16.52
N ASP A 32 21.12 -4.68 16.86
CA ASP A 32 19.80 -4.46 17.44
C ASP A 32 19.97 -3.35 18.49
N ASP A 33 19.51 -2.14 18.18
CA ASP A 33 19.72 -0.97 19.04
C ASP A 33 18.77 -0.96 20.24
N GLY A 34 18.07 -2.10 20.45
CA GLY A 34 17.20 -2.30 21.61
C GLY A 34 15.96 -1.41 21.65
N ARG A 35 15.60 -0.76 20.52
CA ARG A 35 14.39 0.07 20.46
C ARG A 35 13.15 -0.81 20.51
N THR A 36 12.44 -0.68 21.60
CA THR A 36 11.17 -1.37 21.86
C THR A 36 9.99 -0.54 21.38
N VAL A 37 8.82 -1.19 21.25
CA VAL A 37 7.52 -0.53 21.13
C VAL A 37 7.35 0.41 22.34
N GLY A 38 7.61 1.67 22.19
CA GLY A 38 7.62 2.65 23.28
C GLY A 38 8.69 3.73 23.14
N ASP A 39 9.56 3.61 22.15
CA ASP A 39 10.53 4.65 21.85
C ASP A 39 9.83 5.96 21.41
N PRO A 40 10.38 7.14 21.80
CA PRO A 40 9.76 8.46 21.56
C PRO A 40 9.42 8.77 20.10
N GLY A 41 9.98 8.00 19.14
CA GLY A 41 9.64 8.10 17.73
C GLY A 41 8.22 7.62 17.37
N TRP A 42 7.59 6.78 18.20
CA TRP A 42 6.24 6.28 18.00
C TRP A 42 5.17 7.33 18.33
N GLU A 43 5.44 8.22 19.28
CA GLU A 43 4.50 9.25 19.70
C GLU A 43 4.16 10.25 18.60
N LYS A 44 5.04 10.42 17.61
CA LYS A 44 4.83 11.31 16.45
C LYS A 44 3.84 10.77 15.43
N PHE A 45 3.42 9.50 15.55
CA PHE A 45 2.61 8.83 14.56
C PHE A 45 1.34 8.23 15.18
N PRO A 46 0.19 8.87 14.99
CA PRO A 46 -1.03 8.53 15.73
C PRO A 46 -1.76 7.29 15.23
N PHE A 47 -1.28 6.58 14.21
CA PHE A 47 -2.00 5.47 13.60
C PHE A 47 -1.12 4.27 13.26
N PHE A 48 -1.71 3.08 13.26
CA PHE A 48 -1.13 1.83 12.77
C PHE A 48 -2.09 1.14 11.80
N TRP A 49 -1.59 0.59 10.70
CA TRP A 49 -2.36 -0.10 9.68
C TRP A 49 -2.14 -1.60 9.77
N PHE A 50 -3.22 -2.33 10.02
CA PHE A 50 -3.28 -3.77 9.84
C PHE A 50 -3.88 -4.09 8.48
N LEU A 51 -3.09 -4.73 7.63
CA LEU A 51 -3.48 -5.15 6.31
C LEU A 51 -3.77 -6.65 6.36
N LEU A 52 -5.02 -7.04 6.16
CA LEU A 52 -5.46 -8.42 6.31
C LEU A 52 -5.75 -9.05 4.96
N PHE A 53 -5.05 -10.15 4.68
CA PHE A 53 -5.31 -11.04 3.56
C PHE A 53 -6.01 -12.30 4.10
N LEU A 54 -7.34 -12.36 3.97
CA LEU A 54 -8.10 -13.54 4.37
C LEU A 54 -7.96 -14.69 3.37
N SER A 55 -7.65 -14.36 2.11
CA SER A 55 -7.48 -15.31 1.02
C SER A 55 -6.73 -14.67 -0.15
N TYR A 56 -6.12 -15.49 -1.00
CA TYR A 56 -5.62 -15.08 -2.32
C TYR A 56 -6.62 -15.34 -3.44
N ARG A 57 -7.77 -15.96 -3.15
CA ARG A 57 -8.82 -16.18 -4.13
C ARG A 57 -9.37 -14.85 -4.65
N CYS A 58 -9.48 -14.74 -5.99
CA CYS A 58 -9.94 -13.53 -6.66
C CYS A 58 -10.88 -13.86 -7.81
N THR A 59 -11.73 -12.91 -8.19
CA THR A 59 -12.58 -12.98 -9.39
C THR A 59 -11.81 -12.60 -10.66
N ARG A 60 -10.57 -12.07 -10.53
CA ARG A 60 -9.73 -11.59 -11.63
C ARG A 60 -8.35 -12.21 -11.63
N MET A 61 -7.68 -12.13 -12.79
CA MET A 61 -6.33 -12.62 -13.04
C MET A 61 -5.47 -11.50 -13.65
N CYS A 62 -5.25 -10.41 -12.86
CA CYS A 62 -4.52 -9.25 -13.35
C CYS A 62 -3.03 -9.54 -13.47
N GLU A 63 -2.43 -9.32 -14.64
CA GLU A 63 -1.00 -9.57 -14.91
C GLU A 63 -0.07 -8.75 -14.02
N TYR A 64 -0.49 -7.56 -13.61
CA TYR A 64 0.27 -6.68 -12.71
C TYR A 64 0.07 -7.00 -11.23
N CYS A 65 -0.72 -8.01 -10.88
CA CYS A 65 -1.02 -8.33 -9.48
C CYS A 65 0.22 -8.84 -8.75
N TYR A 66 0.66 -8.10 -7.76
CA TYR A 66 1.84 -8.47 -6.97
C TYR A 66 1.62 -9.76 -6.16
N ALA A 67 0.40 -10.01 -5.69
CA ALA A 67 0.08 -11.23 -4.97
C ALA A 67 0.17 -12.43 -5.91
N PHE A 68 -0.50 -12.38 -7.06
CA PHE A 68 -0.45 -13.44 -8.05
C PHE A 68 0.97 -13.74 -8.55
N ASN A 69 1.74 -12.71 -8.87
CA ASN A 69 3.09 -12.89 -9.42
C ASN A 69 4.09 -13.48 -8.40
N GLN A 70 3.78 -13.44 -7.10
CA GLN A 70 4.65 -13.98 -6.06
C GLN A 70 4.15 -15.31 -5.48
N VAL A 71 2.85 -15.50 -5.37
CA VAL A 71 2.23 -16.66 -4.68
C VAL A 71 1.55 -17.60 -5.67
N GLY A 72 1.21 -17.10 -6.87
CA GLY A 72 0.43 -17.84 -7.87
C GLY A 72 -1.08 -17.78 -7.60
N TYR A 73 -1.86 -18.40 -8.50
CA TYR A 73 -3.32 -18.53 -8.34
C TYR A 73 -3.69 -19.79 -7.54
N ASP A 74 -2.95 -20.13 -6.53
CA ASP A 74 -3.36 -21.21 -5.68
C ASP A 74 -4.57 -20.79 -4.85
N SER A 75 -5.76 -21.17 -5.33
CA SER A 75 -7.03 -20.93 -4.65
C SER A 75 -7.14 -21.66 -3.30
N SER A 76 -6.22 -22.59 -3.00
CA SER A 76 -6.15 -23.27 -1.70
C SER A 76 -5.52 -22.39 -0.61
N LEU A 77 -4.91 -21.26 -0.97
CA LEU A 77 -4.33 -20.33 0.00
C LEU A 77 -5.41 -19.41 0.60
N GLU A 78 -6.33 -20.03 1.30
CA GLU A 78 -7.33 -19.37 2.14
C GLU A 78 -6.91 -19.54 3.61
N MET A 79 -7.21 -18.54 4.42
CA MET A 79 -7.03 -18.67 5.86
C MET A 79 -7.98 -19.74 6.39
N ASP A 80 -7.46 -20.80 6.96
CA ASP A 80 -8.26 -21.86 7.55
C ASP A 80 -8.97 -21.38 8.83
N ASP A 81 -9.95 -22.16 9.31
CA ASP A 81 -10.78 -21.76 10.46
C ASP A 81 -9.97 -21.67 11.75
N SER A 82 -8.92 -22.44 11.92
CA SER A 82 -8.07 -22.40 13.11
C SER A 82 -7.21 -21.13 13.13
N THR A 83 -6.61 -20.81 12.00
CA THR A 83 -5.84 -19.57 11.81
C THR A 83 -6.75 -18.35 11.92
N PHE A 84 -7.96 -18.43 11.37
CA PHE A 84 -8.94 -17.36 11.48
C PHE A 84 -9.40 -17.14 12.92
N SER A 85 -9.66 -18.20 13.67
CA SER A 85 -10.00 -18.11 15.10
C SER A 85 -8.87 -17.46 15.91
N ARG A 86 -7.61 -17.86 15.65
CA ARG A 86 -6.46 -17.22 16.28
C ARG A 86 -6.32 -15.74 15.89
N LEU A 87 -6.60 -15.38 14.64
CA LEU A 87 -6.59 -13.98 14.20
C LEU A 87 -7.58 -13.13 15.00
N LEU A 88 -8.80 -13.63 15.26
CA LEU A 88 -9.82 -12.92 16.03
C LEU A 88 -9.39 -12.65 17.48
N GLU A 89 -8.60 -13.52 18.08
CA GLU A 89 -8.01 -13.34 19.41
C GLU A 89 -6.81 -12.39 19.36
N TRP A 90 -5.96 -12.56 18.34
CA TRP A 90 -4.68 -11.86 18.20
C TRP A 90 -4.84 -10.35 17.94
N ILE A 91 -5.79 -9.93 17.12
CA ILE A 91 -5.98 -8.50 16.79
C ILE A 91 -6.23 -7.67 18.06
N PRO A 92 -7.17 -8.02 18.95
CA PRO A 92 -7.37 -7.29 20.20
C PRO A 92 -6.15 -7.32 21.13
N GLU A 93 -5.40 -8.43 21.18
CA GLU A 93 -4.17 -8.53 21.97
C GLU A 93 -3.12 -7.52 21.51
N VAL A 94 -2.88 -7.48 20.20
CA VAL A 94 -1.92 -6.55 19.60
C VAL A 94 -2.31 -5.10 19.86
N TRP A 95 -3.59 -4.77 19.80
CA TRP A 95 -4.04 -3.41 20.05
C TRP A 95 -3.93 -2.95 21.50
N LYS A 96 -4.06 -3.86 22.45
CA LYS A 96 -3.78 -3.55 23.86
C LYS A 96 -2.30 -3.22 24.09
N ILE A 97 -1.41 -3.85 23.33
CA ILE A 97 0.03 -3.62 23.41
C ILE A 97 0.40 -2.34 22.64
N ASN A 98 -0.27 -2.09 21.53
CA ASN A 98 0.01 -0.96 20.64
C ASN A 98 -0.58 0.34 21.22
N ARG A 99 0.28 1.26 21.65
CA ARG A 99 -0.11 2.54 22.27
C ARG A 99 -0.56 3.61 21.27
N VAL A 100 -0.78 3.27 20.00
CA VAL A 100 -1.24 4.26 19.01
C VAL A 100 -2.71 4.58 19.18
N LYS A 101 -3.07 5.84 18.93
CA LYS A 101 -4.43 6.37 19.16
C LYS A 101 -5.44 5.91 18.10
N VAL A 102 -4.99 5.63 16.90
CA VAL A 102 -5.85 5.24 15.77
C VAL A 102 -5.32 3.98 15.12
N ASN A 103 -6.13 2.95 15.12
CA ASN A 103 -5.83 1.70 14.44
C ASN A 103 -6.72 1.57 13.20
N ILE A 104 -6.14 1.19 12.08
CA ILE A 104 -6.85 1.01 10.81
C ILE A 104 -6.69 -0.43 10.36
N VAL A 105 -7.80 -1.13 10.21
CA VAL A 105 -7.82 -2.44 9.56
C VAL A 105 -8.14 -2.24 8.09
N VAL A 106 -7.33 -2.80 7.21
CA VAL A 106 -7.53 -2.75 5.76
C VAL A 106 -7.70 -4.18 5.25
N PHE A 107 -8.88 -4.50 4.79
CA PHE A 107 -9.16 -5.78 4.15
C PHE A 107 -8.67 -5.75 2.71
N LEU A 108 -7.77 -6.68 2.43
CA LEU A 108 -7.10 -6.89 1.16
C LEU A 108 -7.16 -8.39 0.81
N GLY A 109 -6.47 -8.77 -0.21
CA GLY A 109 -6.31 -10.16 -0.58
C GLY A 109 -6.41 -10.36 -2.07
N GLY A 110 -7.01 -11.46 -2.50
CA GLY A 110 -7.53 -11.62 -3.85
C GLY A 110 -8.70 -10.66 -4.07
N GLU A 111 -9.92 -11.11 -3.76
CA GLU A 111 -11.10 -10.26 -3.71
C GLU A 111 -11.80 -10.38 -2.34
N PRO A 112 -11.71 -9.36 -1.46
CA PRO A 112 -12.25 -9.46 -0.11
C PRO A 112 -13.78 -9.55 -0.06
N LEU A 113 -14.52 -9.08 -1.08
CA LEU A 113 -15.99 -9.25 -1.13
C LEU A 113 -16.46 -10.70 -1.24
N LEU A 114 -15.55 -11.66 -1.47
CA LEU A 114 -15.85 -13.09 -1.34
C LEU A 114 -15.98 -13.55 0.14
N TRP A 115 -15.60 -12.71 1.11
CA TRP A 115 -15.42 -13.07 2.52
C TRP A 115 -16.12 -12.08 3.47
N THR A 116 -17.26 -11.54 3.08
CA THR A 116 -17.94 -10.50 3.87
C THR A 116 -18.32 -10.98 5.26
N ASP A 117 -18.70 -12.25 5.43
CA ASP A 117 -19.01 -12.87 6.71
C ASP A 117 -17.79 -12.92 7.65
N ARG A 118 -16.60 -13.23 7.11
CA ARG A 118 -15.36 -13.18 7.89
C ARG A 118 -14.93 -11.75 8.21
N ILE A 119 -15.09 -10.83 7.26
CA ILE A 119 -14.88 -9.40 7.52
C ILE A 119 -15.77 -8.95 8.68
N ARG A 120 -17.06 -9.32 8.67
CA ARG A 120 -17.99 -9.01 9.77
C ARG A 120 -17.49 -9.52 11.12
N LYS A 121 -17.04 -10.78 11.20
CA LYS A 121 -16.50 -11.37 12.43
C LYS A 121 -15.24 -10.66 12.93
N VAL A 122 -14.33 -10.26 12.04
CA VAL A 122 -13.18 -9.43 12.41
C VAL A 122 -13.63 -8.11 12.97
N MET A 123 -14.58 -7.43 12.31
CA MET A 123 -15.10 -6.14 12.79
C MET A 123 -15.76 -6.27 14.15
N ASP A 124 -16.56 -7.30 14.38
CA ASP A 124 -17.19 -7.56 15.68
C ASP A 124 -16.15 -7.82 16.79
N SER A 125 -15.14 -8.63 16.51
CA SER A 125 -14.04 -8.88 17.45
C SER A 125 -13.34 -7.58 17.85
N VAL A 126 -13.14 -6.73 16.88
CA VAL A 126 -12.40 -5.49 17.07
C VAL A 126 -13.22 -4.45 17.81
N TYR A 127 -14.44 -4.15 17.37
CA TYR A 127 -15.32 -3.14 18.01
C TYR A 127 -15.63 -3.46 19.45
N ASN A 128 -15.77 -4.76 19.78
CA ASN A 128 -16.02 -5.18 21.16
C ASN A 128 -14.80 -4.99 22.09
N ASN A 129 -13.61 -4.77 21.54
CA ASN A 129 -12.36 -4.79 22.30
C ASN A 129 -11.51 -3.53 22.20
N THR A 130 -11.89 -2.57 21.32
CA THR A 130 -11.02 -1.41 21.04
C THR A 130 -11.83 -0.13 20.78
N ASP A 131 -11.34 0.98 21.30
CA ASP A 131 -11.87 2.30 20.99
C ASP A 131 -11.11 2.91 19.79
N GLY A 132 -11.82 3.65 18.94
CA GLY A 132 -11.19 4.49 17.89
C GLY A 132 -10.66 3.77 16.66
N MET A 133 -11.16 2.56 16.35
CA MET A 133 -10.78 1.87 15.13
C MET A 133 -11.45 2.43 13.88
N GLN A 134 -10.71 2.37 12.79
CA GLN A 134 -11.20 2.61 11.44
C GLN A 134 -11.02 1.38 10.57
N ALA A 135 -11.89 1.18 9.60
CA ALA A 135 -11.82 0.05 8.69
C ALA A 135 -11.90 0.50 7.23
N ALA A 136 -11.08 -0.15 6.42
CA ALA A 136 -11.01 0.06 5.00
C ALA A 136 -11.10 -1.26 4.23
N LEU A 137 -11.59 -1.21 3.00
CA LEU A 137 -11.70 -2.34 2.09
C LEU A 137 -11.12 -1.96 0.75
N CYS A 138 -10.30 -2.84 0.14
CA CYS A 138 -9.82 -2.69 -1.22
C CYS A 138 -10.41 -3.81 -2.09
N THR A 139 -11.26 -3.46 -3.06
CA THR A 139 -11.97 -4.40 -3.93
C THR A 139 -11.73 -4.10 -5.41
N ASN A 140 -11.84 -5.10 -6.26
CA ASN A 140 -11.95 -4.89 -7.71
C ASN A 140 -13.37 -4.49 -8.16
N GLY A 141 -14.35 -4.57 -7.26
CA GLY A 141 -15.73 -4.13 -7.49
C GLY A 141 -16.59 -5.09 -8.31
N ASP A 142 -16.13 -6.27 -8.70
CA ASP A 142 -16.93 -7.20 -9.52
C ASP A 142 -18.16 -7.72 -8.79
N LEU A 143 -18.08 -7.84 -7.47
CA LEU A 143 -19.11 -8.42 -6.63
C LEU A 143 -20.05 -7.40 -5.96
N VAL A 144 -19.97 -6.12 -6.29
CA VAL A 144 -20.76 -5.07 -5.60
C VAL A 144 -22.28 -5.29 -5.67
N ASN A 145 -22.78 -5.95 -6.72
CA ASN A 145 -24.21 -6.25 -6.86
C ASN A 145 -24.68 -7.40 -5.95
N SER A 146 -23.80 -8.38 -5.70
CA SER A 146 -24.12 -9.60 -4.94
C SER A 146 -23.63 -9.56 -3.50
N THR A 147 -22.94 -8.48 -3.11
CA THR A 147 -22.38 -8.30 -1.78
C THR A 147 -23.49 -8.12 -0.73
N ASN A 148 -23.35 -8.82 0.38
CA ASN A 148 -24.14 -8.53 1.59
C ASN A 148 -23.53 -7.29 2.30
N TRP A 149 -24.10 -6.13 2.05
CA TRP A 149 -23.62 -4.86 2.58
C TRP A 149 -23.83 -4.70 4.08
N ASP A 150 -24.76 -5.46 4.69
CA ASP A 150 -24.95 -5.47 6.14
C ASP A 150 -23.72 -5.99 6.87
N ASP A 151 -22.98 -6.91 6.26
CA ASP A 151 -21.69 -7.39 6.82
C ASP A 151 -20.59 -6.32 6.78
N LEU A 152 -20.75 -5.32 5.96
CA LEU A 152 -19.76 -4.26 5.71
C LEU A 152 -20.18 -2.89 6.26
N LYS A 153 -21.26 -2.83 7.06
CA LYS A 153 -21.83 -1.55 7.57
C LYS A 153 -20.87 -0.68 8.36
N ASP A 154 -19.82 -1.29 8.92
CA ASP A 154 -18.80 -0.62 9.74
C ASP A 154 -17.53 -0.26 8.95
N ILE A 155 -17.49 -0.54 7.64
CA ILE A 155 -16.41 -0.10 6.76
C ILE A 155 -16.60 1.37 6.43
N GLN A 156 -15.61 2.21 6.80
CA GLN A 156 -15.67 3.66 6.55
C GLN A 156 -15.03 4.05 5.21
N TRP A 157 -14.08 3.27 4.71
CA TRP A 157 -13.34 3.59 3.48
C TRP A 157 -13.37 2.42 2.52
N ILE A 158 -13.77 2.67 1.28
CA ILE A 158 -13.68 1.67 0.21
C ILE A 158 -12.81 2.19 -0.92
N SER A 159 -11.85 1.39 -1.30
CA SER A 159 -10.98 1.62 -2.45
C SER A 159 -11.33 0.64 -3.56
N THR A 160 -11.73 1.15 -4.72
CA THR A 160 -12.12 0.34 -5.87
C THR A 160 -11.03 0.37 -6.93
N ASN A 161 -10.49 -0.80 -7.28
CA ASN A 161 -9.51 -0.93 -8.37
C ASN A 161 -10.22 -1.03 -9.71
N ILE A 162 -9.82 -0.17 -10.65
CA ILE A 162 -10.54 0.05 -11.91
C ILE A 162 -9.72 -0.19 -13.16
N THR A 163 -8.64 -0.92 -13.06
CA THR A 163 -7.63 -0.99 -14.14
C THR A 163 -8.22 -1.32 -15.51
N ASP A 164 -9.27 -2.16 -15.60
CA ASP A 164 -9.75 -2.74 -16.87
C ASP A 164 -11.24 -2.45 -17.16
N ILE A 165 -11.87 -1.50 -16.48
CA ILE A 165 -13.30 -1.20 -16.67
C ILE A 165 -13.53 0.18 -17.30
N SER A 166 -14.66 0.37 -18.00
CA SER A 166 -15.02 1.69 -18.55
C SER A 166 -15.39 2.69 -17.45
N ILE A 167 -15.43 3.96 -17.78
CA ILE A 167 -15.86 5.02 -16.84
C ILE A 167 -17.32 4.82 -16.43
N GLU A 168 -18.18 4.39 -17.36
CA GLU A 168 -19.61 4.11 -17.11
C GLU A 168 -19.76 2.97 -16.08
N GLU A 169 -18.99 1.89 -16.25
CA GLU A 169 -19.03 0.77 -15.31
C GLU A 169 -18.43 1.16 -13.96
N LEU A 170 -17.37 1.98 -13.97
CA LEU A 170 -16.82 2.56 -12.74
C LEU A 170 -17.88 3.39 -12.02
N SER A 171 -18.54 4.31 -12.72
CA SER A 171 -19.60 5.16 -12.17
C SER A 171 -20.70 4.31 -11.54
N ARG A 172 -21.17 3.27 -12.24
CA ARG A 172 -22.18 2.35 -11.72
C ARG A 172 -21.74 1.67 -10.42
N ARG A 173 -20.49 1.17 -10.35
CA ARG A 173 -19.97 0.51 -9.14
C ARG A 173 -19.85 1.48 -7.97
N MET A 174 -19.31 2.67 -8.21
CA MET A 174 -19.17 3.70 -7.19
C MET A 174 -20.52 4.17 -6.63
N THR A 175 -21.53 4.28 -7.49
CA THR A 175 -22.91 4.59 -7.08
C THR A 175 -23.48 3.51 -6.18
N ILE A 176 -23.38 2.22 -6.57
CA ILE A 176 -23.88 1.09 -5.76
C ILE A 176 -23.19 1.07 -4.38
N ILE A 177 -21.88 1.29 -4.34
CA ILE A 177 -21.14 1.37 -3.08
C ILE A 177 -21.68 2.53 -2.22
N GLY A 178 -21.86 3.71 -2.82
CA GLY A 178 -22.36 4.89 -2.10
C GLY A 178 -23.77 4.72 -1.56
N GLU A 179 -24.67 4.06 -2.32
CA GLU A 179 -26.06 3.85 -1.93
C GLU A 179 -26.26 2.75 -0.88
N ARG A 180 -25.40 1.72 -0.90
CA ARG A 180 -25.57 0.50 -0.10
C ARG A 180 -24.66 0.39 1.11
N SER A 181 -23.70 1.30 1.27
CA SER A 181 -22.74 1.28 2.36
C SER A 181 -22.78 2.58 3.15
N ASN A 182 -22.26 2.54 4.40
CA ASN A 182 -22.06 3.72 5.25
C ASN A 182 -20.70 4.39 5.00
N VAL A 183 -20.14 4.24 3.81
CA VAL A 183 -18.78 4.68 3.50
C VAL A 183 -18.67 6.19 3.48
N ILE A 184 -17.74 6.71 4.27
CA ILE A 184 -17.43 8.15 4.34
C ILE A 184 -16.56 8.58 3.15
N ASN A 185 -15.67 7.69 2.70
CA ASN A 185 -14.71 7.98 1.64
C ASN A 185 -14.62 6.84 0.63
N GLN A 186 -14.81 7.18 -0.63
CA GLN A 186 -14.55 6.28 -1.74
C GLN A 186 -13.27 6.71 -2.46
N THR A 187 -12.41 5.74 -2.75
CA THR A 187 -11.16 5.95 -3.47
C THR A 187 -11.15 5.13 -4.75
N ILE A 188 -10.79 5.76 -5.84
CA ILE A 188 -10.51 5.09 -7.10
C ILE A 188 -9.03 4.75 -7.12
N ILE A 189 -8.72 3.46 -7.29
CA ILE A 189 -7.34 2.98 -7.45
C ILE A 189 -7.15 2.49 -8.88
N ALA A 190 -6.07 2.89 -9.52
CA ALA A 190 -5.65 2.32 -10.80
C ALA A 190 -4.16 1.97 -10.78
N THR A 191 -3.84 0.75 -11.23
CA THR A 191 -2.46 0.36 -11.52
C THR A 191 -2.18 0.70 -12.98
N LEU A 192 -1.25 1.63 -13.19
CA LEU A 192 -0.91 2.16 -14.51
C LEU A 192 0.05 1.20 -15.22
N ASP A 193 -0.35 0.77 -16.39
CA ASP A 193 0.44 -0.03 -17.32
C ASP A 193 0.31 0.55 -18.73
N ASP A 194 1.08 0.05 -19.69
CA ASP A 194 1.03 0.48 -21.10
C ASP A 194 -0.39 0.44 -21.68
N PHE A 195 -1.21 -0.54 -21.24
CA PHE A 195 -2.59 -0.72 -21.70
C PHE A 195 -3.57 0.35 -21.21
N ASN A 196 -3.34 0.93 -20.03
CA ASN A 196 -4.32 1.82 -19.40
C ASN A 196 -3.77 3.22 -19.07
N LEU A 197 -2.48 3.44 -19.27
CA LEU A 197 -1.84 4.73 -19.00
C LEU A 197 -2.50 5.89 -19.76
N HIS A 198 -3.05 5.61 -20.94
CA HIS A 198 -3.79 6.60 -21.73
C HIS A 198 -5.10 7.07 -21.04
N ARG A 199 -5.66 6.28 -20.12
CA ARG A 199 -6.90 6.57 -19.40
C ARG A 199 -6.70 7.41 -18.14
N LEU A 200 -5.44 7.65 -17.73
CA LEU A 200 -5.11 8.36 -16.50
C LEU A 200 -5.89 9.66 -16.33
N LEU A 201 -5.96 10.46 -17.39
CA LEU A 201 -6.63 11.77 -17.32
C LEU A 201 -8.15 11.65 -17.25
N ASP A 202 -8.76 10.70 -17.97
CA ASP A 202 -10.21 10.49 -17.94
C ASP A 202 -10.68 9.98 -16.57
N ILE A 203 -9.90 9.05 -15.99
CA ILE A 203 -10.14 8.57 -14.61
C ILE A 203 -9.99 9.74 -13.62
N SER A 204 -9.01 10.60 -13.83
CA SER A 204 -8.77 11.75 -12.95
C SER A 204 -9.89 12.78 -13.04
N ARG A 205 -10.34 13.13 -14.23
CA ARG A 205 -11.49 14.03 -14.43
C ARG A 205 -12.72 13.47 -13.74
N PHE A 206 -13.07 12.21 -14.04
CA PHE A 206 -14.21 11.55 -13.42
C PHE A 206 -14.14 11.59 -11.89
N GLY A 207 -12.97 11.23 -11.32
CA GLY A 207 -12.80 11.20 -9.87
C GLY A 207 -12.91 12.59 -9.22
N ILE A 208 -12.29 13.60 -9.80
CA ILE A 208 -12.33 14.97 -9.27
C ILE A 208 -13.75 15.55 -9.36
N GLU A 209 -14.41 15.40 -10.51
CA GLU A 209 -15.76 15.94 -10.76
C GLU A 209 -16.82 15.31 -9.86
N ASN A 210 -16.61 14.08 -9.41
CA ASN A 210 -17.52 13.36 -8.52
C ASN A 210 -17.05 13.31 -7.05
N GLY A 211 -15.99 14.04 -6.69
CA GLY A 211 -15.50 14.11 -5.31
C GLY A 211 -14.82 12.84 -4.79
N TYR A 212 -14.44 11.92 -5.67
CA TYR A 212 -13.74 10.70 -5.28
C TYR A 212 -12.26 10.97 -5.04
N ARG A 213 -11.67 10.26 -4.08
CA ARG A 213 -10.22 10.23 -3.94
C ARG A 213 -9.60 9.41 -5.05
N LEU A 214 -8.41 9.80 -5.49
CA LEU A 214 -7.66 9.13 -6.55
C LEU A 214 -6.36 8.57 -6.01
N ARG A 215 -5.99 7.38 -6.47
CA ARG A 215 -4.71 6.76 -6.17
C ARG A 215 -4.18 5.97 -7.35
N PHE A 216 -3.03 6.36 -7.84
CA PHE A 216 -2.40 5.74 -8.99
C PHE A 216 -1.13 5.02 -8.58
N TYR A 217 -1.04 3.75 -8.94
CA TYR A 217 0.16 2.93 -8.76
C TYR A 217 0.78 2.68 -10.13
N ARG A 218 2.10 2.75 -10.22
CA ARG A 218 2.81 2.22 -11.39
C ARG A 218 2.82 0.70 -11.35
N ASN A 219 2.91 0.07 -12.52
CA ASN A 219 3.19 -1.36 -12.59
C ASN A 219 4.62 -1.61 -12.06
N LEU A 220 4.72 -2.40 -10.98
CA LEU A 220 5.98 -2.69 -10.32
C LEU A 220 6.98 -3.39 -11.23
N TYR A 221 6.49 -4.31 -12.07
CA TYR A 221 7.33 -5.13 -12.94
C TYR A 221 7.86 -4.39 -14.16
N ARG A 222 7.34 -3.20 -14.47
CA ARG A 222 7.75 -2.35 -15.58
C ARG A 222 8.70 -1.22 -15.15
N GLY A 223 8.97 -1.09 -13.86
CA GLY A 223 9.73 0.05 -13.30
C GLY A 223 11.15 0.24 -13.86
N MET A 224 11.77 -0.80 -14.42
CA MET A 224 13.09 -0.72 -15.07
C MET A 224 13.03 -0.46 -16.58
N ASP A 225 11.86 -0.57 -17.20
CA ASP A 225 11.68 -0.33 -18.65
C ASP A 225 11.77 1.19 -18.92
N PRO A 226 12.77 1.65 -19.70
CA PRO A 226 12.96 3.07 -19.98
C PRO A 226 11.77 3.68 -20.73
N ARG A 227 11.18 2.94 -21.68
CA ARG A 227 10.05 3.41 -22.48
C ARG A 227 8.80 3.58 -21.62
N TYR A 228 8.56 2.64 -20.74
CA TYR A 228 7.46 2.76 -19.77
C TYR A 228 7.65 3.96 -18.86
N LYS A 229 8.87 4.19 -18.34
CA LYS A 229 9.17 5.35 -17.48
C LYS A 229 8.98 6.68 -18.20
N GLU A 230 9.42 6.78 -19.46
CA GLU A 230 9.23 7.98 -20.29
C GLU A 230 7.74 8.29 -20.47
N ASN A 231 6.95 7.29 -20.86
CA ASN A 231 5.51 7.42 -21.03
C ASN A 231 4.82 7.79 -19.70
N LEU A 232 5.21 7.16 -18.59
CA LEU A 232 4.70 7.45 -17.26
C LEU A 232 4.99 8.89 -16.84
N LEU A 233 6.23 9.35 -17.05
CA LEU A 233 6.64 10.71 -16.75
C LEU A 233 5.82 11.73 -17.54
N LYS A 234 5.67 11.53 -18.84
CA LYS A 234 4.83 12.38 -19.69
C LYS A 234 3.40 12.46 -19.15
N LYS A 235 2.79 11.31 -18.84
CA LYS A 235 1.42 11.26 -18.32
C LYS A 235 1.28 11.89 -16.94
N TYR A 236 2.29 11.80 -16.10
CA TYR A 236 2.28 12.48 -14.81
C TYR A 236 2.40 14.01 -14.94
N HIS A 237 3.13 14.50 -15.93
CA HIS A 237 3.12 15.94 -16.26
C HIS A 237 1.73 16.40 -16.71
N GLU A 238 1.11 15.68 -17.65
CA GLU A 238 -0.27 15.95 -18.10
C GLU A 238 -1.28 15.90 -16.91
N LEU A 239 -1.09 14.97 -15.97
CA LEU A 239 -1.89 14.91 -14.75
C LEU A 239 -1.68 16.15 -13.88
N CYS A 240 -0.44 16.59 -13.67
CA CYS A 240 -0.17 17.80 -12.88
C CYS A 240 -0.83 19.03 -13.51
N ASP A 241 -0.77 19.18 -14.83
CA ASP A 241 -1.44 20.29 -15.55
C ASP A 241 -2.96 20.24 -15.32
N LEU A 242 -3.55 19.03 -15.38
CA LEU A 242 -4.97 18.83 -15.11
C LEU A 242 -5.33 19.22 -13.66
N LEU A 243 -4.52 18.82 -12.67
CA LEU A 243 -4.78 19.14 -11.26
C LEU A 243 -4.72 20.66 -11.02
N GLU A 244 -3.75 21.34 -11.63
CA GLU A 244 -3.61 22.80 -11.56
C GLU A 244 -4.85 23.51 -12.15
N ASP A 245 -5.35 23.06 -13.31
CA ASP A 245 -6.57 23.60 -13.93
C ASP A 245 -7.79 23.42 -13.01
N TYR A 246 -8.01 22.20 -12.47
CA TYR A 246 -9.15 21.95 -11.61
C TYR A 246 -9.11 22.74 -10.29
N ILE A 247 -7.93 22.91 -9.71
CA ILE A 247 -7.76 23.79 -8.53
C ILE A 247 -8.08 25.24 -8.89
N GLY A 248 -7.58 25.72 -10.03
CA GLY A 248 -7.90 27.07 -10.54
C GLY A 248 -9.40 27.30 -10.78
N ARG A 249 -10.15 26.24 -11.08
CA ARG A 249 -11.61 26.24 -11.22
C ARG A 249 -12.36 26.05 -9.89
N GLY A 250 -11.65 25.93 -8.76
CA GLY A 250 -12.24 25.84 -7.43
C GLY A 250 -12.61 24.40 -6.98
N TYR A 251 -12.16 23.37 -7.68
CA TYR A 251 -12.38 21.98 -7.24
C TYR A 251 -11.46 21.62 -6.08
N ASP A 252 -11.98 20.85 -5.12
CA ASP A 252 -11.16 20.22 -4.08
C ASP A 252 -10.49 18.97 -4.64
N VAL A 253 -9.19 19.09 -4.91
CA VAL A 253 -8.38 18.01 -5.45
C VAL A 253 -7.58 17.37 -4.33
N ASN A 254 -7.88 16.13 -4.00
CA ASN A 254 -7.09 15.39 -3.02
C ASN A 254 -5.83 14.79 -3.64
N THR A 255 -4.68 15.36 -3.33
CA THR A 255 -3.36 14.91 -3.79
C THR A 255 -2.66 13.99 -2.80
N THR A 256 -3.25 13.78 -1.61
CA THR A 256 -2.69 12.90 -0.58
C THR A 256 -2.70 11.46 -1.08
N PHE A 257 -1.52 10.86 -1.18
CA PHE A 257 -1.33 9.52 -1.72
C PHE A 257 -1.77 9.32 -3.18
N LEU A 258 -1.91 10.41 -3.94
CA LEU A 258 -2.36 10.36 -5.33
C LEU A 258 -1.50 9.45 -6.20
N LEU A 259 -0.19 9.57 -6.08
CA LEU A 259 0.76 8.71 -6.79
C LEU A 259 1.40 7.69 -5.84
N ASP A 260 2.15 6.78 -6.40
CA ASP A 260 2.84 5.69 -5.68
C ASP A 260 3.96 6.17 -4.74
N PHE A 261 3.84 7.38 -4.25
CA PHE A 261 4.67 7.90 -3.16
C PHE A 261 4.00 7.58 -1.84
N LEU A 262 4.71 6.91 -0.98
CA LEU A 262 4.17 6.44 0.29
C LEU A 262 4.10 7.53 1.36
N ILE A 263 4.73 8.66 1.08
CA ILE A 263 4.71 9.83 1.95
C ILE A 263 4.17 10.99 1.14
N PRO A 264 3.27 11.80 1.72
CA PRO A 264 2.82 13.01 1.07
C PRO A 264 4.00 13.86 0.61
N ALA A 265 4.00 14.26 -0.65
CA ALA A 265 5.13 15.00 -1.25
C ALA A 265 5.45 16.30 -0.50
N TRP A 266 4.49 16.83 0.24
CA TRP A 266 4.63 18.07 1.03
C TRP A 266 5.05 17.85 2.48
N ASP A 267 5.03 16.63 2.99
CA ASP A 267 5.45 16.33 4.35
C ASP A 267 6.97 16.33 4.44
N LYS A 268 7.52 17.47 4.84
CA LYS A 268 8.96 17.67 5.00
C LYS A 268 9.51 17.01 6.27
N GLU A 269 8.63 16.69 7.22
CA GLU A 269 9.00 16.09 8.52
C GLU A 269 8.85 14.58 8.55
N ALA A 270 8.14 14.00 7.58
CA ALA A 270 7.97 12.56 7.48
C ALA A 270 9.32 11.90 7.19
N SER A 271 10.01 11.53 8.24
CA SER A 271 11.33 10.92 8.15
C SER A 271 11.30 9.41 7.89
N LEU A 272 10.13 8.77 7.90
CA LEU A 272 10.01 7.33 7.98
C LEU A 272 8.93 6.77 7.07
N TYR A 273 9.31 5.72 6.37
CA TYR A 273 8.41 4.91 5.57
C TYR A 273 7.47 4.09 6.48
N PRO A 274 6.18 3.89 6.14
CA PRO A 274 5.24 3.22 7.05
C PRO A 274 5.44 1.73 7.19
N CYS A 275 6.12 1.08 6.24
CA CYS A 275 6.28 -0.38 6.22
C CYS A 275 7.06 -0.88 7.44
N GLY A 276 6.48 -1.84 8.17
CA GLY A 276 7.08 -2.43 9.35
C GLY A 276 6.94 -1.61 10.65
N LYS A 277 6.84 -0.28 10.53
CA LYS A 277 6.65 0.61 11.71
C LYS A 277 5.21 0.92 12.00
N ARG A 278 4.43 1.17 10.95
CA ARG A 278 3.04 1.61 11.04
C ARG A 278 2.11 0.78 10.21
N MET A 279 2.65 -0.26 9.62
CA MET A 279 1.94 -1.17 8.77
C MET A 279 2.48 -2.57 9.00
N GLY A 280 1.59 -3.47 9.37
CA GLY A 280 1.81 -4.91 9.41
C GLY A 280 0.82 -5.60 8.49
N VAL A 281 1.25 -6.66 7.85
CA VAL A 281 0.41 -7.48 6.96
C VAL A 281 0.26 -8.85 7.58
N VAL A 282 -0.96 -9.33 7.69
CA VAL A 282 -1.28 -10.72 8.04
C VAL A 282 -1.71 -11.45 6.78
N PHE A 283 -1.06 -12.55 6.48
CA PHE A 283 -1.32 -13.39 5.32
C PHE A 283 -2.22 -14.59 5.66
N PRO A 284 -2.81 -15.26 4.66
CA PRO A 284 -3.76 -16.35 4.90
C PRO A 284 -3.20 -17.53 5.72
N ASP A 285 -1.89 -17.76 5.68
CA ASP A 285 -1.18 -18.78 6.48
C ASP A 285 -0.90 -18.34 7.93
N GLY A 286 -1.43 -17.18 8.36
CA GLY A 286 -1.16 -16.62 9.68
C GLY A 286 0.21 -15.97 9.81
N SER A 287 1.04 -15.98 8.78
CA SER A 287 2.32 -15.30 8.79
C SER A 287 2.15 -13.78 8.76
N ILE A 288 3.14 -13.06 9.29
CA ILE A 288 3.16 -11.60 9.36
C ILE A 288 4.33 -11.08 8.55
N GLY A 289 4.10 -10.00 7.81
CA GLY A 289 5.12 -9.30 7.04
C GLY A 289 5.00 -7.78 7.11
N PRO A 290 6.04 -7.05 6.71
CA PRO A 290 6.06 -5.59 6.76
C PRO A 290 5.43 -4.93 5.54
N CYS A 291 5.16 -5.68 4.47
CA CYS A 291 4.82 -5.11 3.17
C CYS A 291 3.82 -5.96 2.40
N ILE A 292 2.75 -5.32 1.90
CA ILE A 292 1.74 -5.96 1.04
C ILE A 292 2.27 -6.37 -0.32
N ARG A 293 3.38 -5.78 -0.77
CA ARG A 293 3.98 -6.04 -2.08
C ARG A 293 5.06 -7.11 -2.04
N ASN A 294 5.31 -7.70 -0.87
CA ASN A 294 6.30 -8.75 -0.69
C ASN A 294 5.73 -9.87 0.16
N HIS A 295 5.12 -10.84 -0.50
CA HIS A 295 4.48 -11.99 0.13
C HIS A 295 5.46 -13.08 0.54
N THR A 296 6.69 -13.05 0.01
CA THR A 296 7.74 -14.02 0.34
C THR A 296 8.51 -13.65 1.59
N PHE A 297 8.42 -12.38 2.00
CA PHE A 297 9.12 -11.90 3.17
C PHE A 297 8.24 -11.94 4.42
N LYS A 298 8.46 -12.95 5.24
CA LYS A 298 7.76 -13.17 6.51
C LYS A 298 8.65 -12.79 7.68
N SER A 299 8.12 -12.04 8.63
CA SER A 299 8.84 -11.61 9.84
C SER A 299 8.47 -12.44 11.07
N GLY A 300 7.30 -13.08 11.05
CA GLY A 300 6.78 -13.88 12.15
C GLY A 300 5.41 -14.44 11.81
N THR A 301 4.67 -14.84 12.85
CA THR A 301 3.31 -15.37 12.73
C THR A 301 2.41 -14.78 13.82
N ILE A 302 1.09 -14.89 13.66
CA ILE A 302 0.12 -14.52 14.69
C ILE A 302 0.20 -15.42 15.94
N TYR A 303 0.98 -16.49 15.90
CA TYR A 303 1.23 -17.38 17.03
C TYR A 303 2.47 -17.03 17.84
N ASP A 304 3.25 -16.06 17.37
CA ASP A 304 4.42 -15.58 18.10
C ASP A 304 4.01 -14.78 19.34
N PRO A 305 4.76 -14.86 20.45
CA PRO A 305 4.44 -14.16 21.69
C PRO A 305 4.55 -12.62 21.57
N ASP A 306 5.42 -12.13 20.69
CA ASP A 306 5.56 -10.70 20.38
C ASP A 306 5.69 -10.51 18.86
N PRO A 307 4.57 -10.52 18.14
CA PRO A 307 4.58 -10.39 16.70
C PRO A 307 4.96 -8.99 16.23
N LEU A 308 4.74 -7.94 17.05
CA LEU A 308 5.06 -6.56 16.68
C LEU A 308 6.55 -6.29 16.75
N ALA A 309 7.27 -6.84 17.72
CA ALA A 309 8.73 -6.70 17.81
C ALA A 309 9.42 -7.19 16.53
N LYS A 310 8.88 -8.25 15.92
CA LYS A 310 9.41 -8.77 14.66
C LYS A 310 9.15 -7.86 13.45
N LEU A 311 8.08 -7.06 13.46
CA LEU A 311 7.84 -6.07 12.42
C LEU A 311 8.84 -4.91 12.49
N GLN A 312 9.32 -4.57 13.67
CA GLN A 312 10.25 -3.46 13.91
C GLN A 312 11.65 -3.68 13.31
N VAL A 313 12.03 -4.92 13.05
CA VAL A 313 13.31 -5.26 12.40
C VAL A 313 13.50 -4.56 11.04
N TYR A 314 12.44 -3.99 10.48
CA TYR A 314 12.44 -3.29 9.19
C TYR A 314 12.64 -1.78 9.25
N ASP A 315 12.78 -1.22 10.44
CA ASP A 315 12.99 0.22 10.66
C ASP A 315 14.19 0.81 9.91
N PHE A 316 15.21 0.00 9.74
CA PHE A 316 16.47 0.45 9.15
C PHE A 316 16.41 0.73 7.65
N HIS A 317 15.41 0.21 6.95
CA HIS A 317 15.37 0.29 5.50
C HIS A 317 14.93 1.66 4.96
N TYR A 318 14.33 2.48 5.82
CA TYR A 318 13.56 3.63 5.38
C TYR A 318 13.96 4.96 6.01
N ASP A 319 15.01 4.97 6.83
CA ASP A 319 15.49 6.22 7.38
C ASP A 319 16.20 7.04 6.30
N ILE A 320 15.70 8.27 6.06
CA ILE A 320 16.37 9.22 5.15
C ILE A 320 17.78 9.60 5.56
N ARG A 321 18.16 9.29 6.80
CA ARG A 321 19.49 9.51 7.36
C ARG A 321 20.45 8.36 7.12
N ARG A 322 20.03 7.32 6.40
CA ARG A 322 20.89 6.18 6.10
C ARG A 322 22.24 6.63 5.57
N PRO A 323 23.35 6.15 6.16
CA PRO A 323 24.70 6.53 5.72
C PRO A 323 25.07 5.98 4.34
N ASP A 324 24.39 4.93 3.89
CA ASP A 324 24.57 4.28 2.58
C ASP A 324 23.83 4.94 1.42
N LEU A 325 23.12 6.06 1.68
CA LEU A 325 22.47 6.80 0.61
C LEU A 325 23.51 7.37 -0.36
N PRO A 326 23.28 7.25 -1.67
CA PRO A 326 24.08 7.93 -2.68
C PRO A 326 24.14 9.44 -2.40
N GLU A 327 25.28 10.07 -2.68
CA GLU A 327 25.47 11.51 -2.43
C GLU A 327 24.41 12.35 -3.15
N GLU A 328 24.05 11.96 -4.39
CA GLU A 328 22.96 12.60 -5.14
C GLU A 328 21.60 12.54 -4.42
N CYS A 329 21.34 11.48 -3.65
CA CYS A 329 20.11 11.36 -2.85
C CYS A 329 20.16 12.20 -1.58
N LYS A 330 21.33 12.37 -0.96
CA LYS A 330 21.48 13.20 0.24
C LYS A 330 21.18 14.68 -0.04
N GLN A 331 21.54 15.15 -1.24
CA GLN A 331 21.33 16.53 -1.69
C GLN A 331 20.02 16.74 -2.45
N CYS A 332 19.26 15.68 -2.71
CA CYS A 332 18.04 15.76 -3.51
C CYS A 332 16.89 16.42 -2.73
N GLU A 333 16.26 17.42 -3.31
CA GLU A 333 15.10 18.11 -2.73
C GLU A 333 13.87 17.18 -2.56
N SER A 334 13.74 16.16 -3.43
CA SER A 334 12.66 15.17 -3.36
C SER A 334 12.90 14.07 -2.32
N ARG A 335 14.04 14.10 -1.59
CA ARG A 335 14.47 13.05 -0.67
C ARG A 335 13.41 12.70 0.36
N THR A 336 12.78 13.70 0.96
CA THR A 336 11.80 13.50 2.05
C THR A 336 10.52 12.77 1.62
N ALA A 337 10.17 12.82 0.36
CA ALA A 337 9.04 12.07 -0.19
C ALA A 337 9.48 10.76 -0.89
N CYS A 338 10.64 10.77 -1.55
CA CYS A 338 11.15 9.64 -2.33
C CYS A 338 11.84 8.57 -1.47
N HIS A 339 12.56 8.96 -0.40
CA HIS A 339 13.36 8.07 0.47
C HIS A 339 14.33 7.14 -0.27
N ALA A 340 14.86 7.57 -1.42
CA ALA A 340 15.64 6.73 -2.34
C ALA A 340 14.88 5.50 -2.90
N GLY A 341 13.55 5.56 -2.90
CA GLY A 341 12.66 4.56 -3.47
C GLY A 341 12.28 3.42 -2.53
N CYS A 342 11.32 2.62 -2.97
CA CYS A 342 10.82 1.48 -2.22
C CYS A 342 11.85 0.34 -2.21
N PRO A 343 12.29 -0.18 -1.05
CA PRO A 343 13.18 -1.33 -0.99
C PRO A 343 12.62 -2.58 -1.67
N ASN A 344 11.30 -2.73 -1.69
CA ASN A 344 10.69 -3.86 -2.37
C ASN A 344 10.91 -3.81 -3.89
N ASP A 345 11.02 -2.63 -4.49
CA ASP A 345 11.39 -2.49 -5.90
C ASP A 345 12.75 -3.13 -6.16
N LYS A 346 13.71 -2.90 -5.27
CA LYS A 346 15.05 -3.46 -5.36
C LYS A 346 15.05 -5.00 -5.27
N LEU A 347 14.19 -5.54 -4.41
CA LEU A 347 14.02 -6.99 -4.26
C LEU A 347 13.37 -7.62 -5.49
N ILE A 348 12.33 -7.00 -6.05
CA ILE A 348 11.64 -7.47 -7.25
C ILE A 348 12.62 -7.55 -8.43
N PHE A 349 13.46 -6.53 -8.61
CA PHE A 349 14.44 -6.51 -9.70
C PHE A 349 15.75 -7.21 -9.35
N ARG A 350 15.85 -7.82 -8.16
CA ARG A 350 17.04 -8.54 -7.67
C ARG A 350 18.33 -7.71 -7.68
N ASP A 351 18.18 -6.40 -7.70
CA ASP A 351 19.31 -5.48 -7.66
C ASP A 351 19.31 -4.68 -6.36
N ILE A 352 19.90 -5.28 -5.34
CA ILE A 352 20.09 -4.65 -4.03
C ILE A 352 21.20 -3.59 -4.03
N THR A 353 21.95 -3.47 -5.12
CA THR A 353 23.03 -2.47 -5.24
C THR A 353 22.51 -1.11 -5.66
N ILE A 354 21.27 -1.05 -6.18
CA ILE A 354 20.63 0.21 -6.54
C ILE A 354 20.42 1.04 -5.27
N GLY A 355 21.26 2.04 -5.09
CA GLY A 355 21.21 2.96 -3.94
C GLY A 355 20.03 3.92 -3.98
N LYS A 356 19.46 4.19 -5.16
CA LYS A 356 18.37 5.13 -5.41
C LYS A 356 17.09 4.45 -5.93
N SER A 357 16.01 5.22 -6.05
CA SER A 357 14.75 4.72 -6.65
C SER A 357 14.97 4.26 -8.09
N ILE A 358 14.34 3.14 -8.48
CA ILE A 358 14.34 2.66 -9.87
C ILE A 358 13.60 3.61 -10.84
N VAL A 359 12.77 4.51 -10.31
CA VAL A 359 12.08 5.58 -11.04
C VAL A 359 12.53 6.95 -10.55
N CYS A 360 13.82 7.10 -10.27
CA CYS A 360 14.40 8.32 -9.72
C CYS A 360 14.16 9.55 -10.61
N ASP A 361 14.28 9.39 -11.91
CA ASP A 361 13.99 10.37 -12.95
C ASP A 361 12.54 10.90 -12.83
N VAL A 362 11.57 10.00 -12.76
CA VAL A 362 10.16 10.38 -12.56
C VAL A 362 9.95 11.11 -11.23
N HIS A 363 10.52 10.60 -10.12
CA HIS A 363 10.35 11.21 -8.80
C HIS A 363 10.96 12.62 -8.71
N ARG A 364 12.11 12.84 -9.35
CA ARG A 364 12.79 14.14 -9.32
C ARG A 364 12.00 15.24 -10.00
N GLU A 365 11.24 14.91 -11.03
CA GLU A 365 10.43 15.87 -11.78
C GLU A 365 9.03 16.06 -11.17
N ILE A 366 8.41 14.99 -10.75
CA ILE A 366 6.99 15.04 -10.34
C ILE A 366 6.78 15.49 -8.89
N ILE A 367 7.68 15.12 -7.96
CA ILE A 367 7.53 15.51 -6.55
C ILE A 367 7.54 17.03 -6.36
N PRO A 368 8.45 17.81 -6.97
CA PRO A 368 8.40 19.27 -6.88
C PRO A 368 7.10 19.85 -7.43
N ARG A 369 6.58 19.33 -8.55
CA ARG A 369 5.30 19.78 -9.12
C ARG A 369 4.12 19.50 -8.16
N LEU A 370 4.04 18.33 -7.56
CA LEU A 370 2.99 18.02 -6.59
C LEU A 370 3.07 18.92 -5.34
N ARG A 371 4.27 19.29 -4.91
CA ARG A 371 4.46 20.26 -3.83
C ARG A 371 3.95 21.66 -4.21
N HIS A 372 4.21 22.08 -5.43
CA HIS A 372 3.68 23.34 -5.95
C HIS A 372 2.15 23.31 -5.97
N ILE A 373 1.55 22.24 -6.50
CA ILE A 373 0.09 22.05 -6.53
C ILE A 373 -0.52 22.17 -5.12
N GLU A 374 0.12 21.60 -4.10
CA GLU A 374 -0.33 21.76 -2.72
C GLU A 374 -0.26 23.19 -2.19
N THR A 375 0.65 24.01 -2.69
CA THR A 375 0.67 25.44 -2.32
C THR A 375 -0.50 26.21 -2.94
N LEU A 376 -0.92 25.84 -4.15
CA LEU A 376 -2.07 26.47 -4.82
C LEU A 376 -3.38 26.23 -4.04
N LYS A 377 -3.56 25.05 -3.43
CA LYS A 377 -4.75 24.75 -2.60
C LYS A 377 -4.84 25.59 -1.33
N LYS A 378 -3.73 26.09 -0.82
CA LYS A 378 -3.65 26.89 0.42
C LYS A 378 -3.77 28.39 0.17
N ALA A 379 -3.73 28.82 -1.07
CA ALA A 379 -3.92 30.22 -1.40
C ALA A 379 -5.39 30.59 -1.14
N PRO A 380 -5.69 31.63 -0.33
CA PRO A 380 -7.05 32.10 -0.18
C PRO A 380 -7.58 32.49 -1.56
N CYS A 381 -8.80 32.04 -1.89
CA CYS A 381 -9.49 32.55 -3.09
C CYS A 381 -9.56 34.07 -2.98
N SER A 382 -8.77 34.74 -3.82
CA SER A 382 -8.72 36.23 -3.92
C SER A 382 -9.97 36.76 -4.61
#